data_c2d5d016fa1f6bca5b42c2956421955f
#
_entry.id   c2d5d016fa1f6bca5b42c2956421955f
#
_cell.length_a   1.000
_cell.length_b   1.000
_cell.length_c   1.000
_cell.angle_alpha   90.00
_cell.angle_beta   90.00
_cell.angle_gamma   90.00
#
_symmetry.space_group_name_H-M   'P 1'
#
loop_
_entity.id
_entity.type
_entity.pdbx_description
1 polymer ?
#
loop_
_entity_poly.entity_id
_entity_poly.type
_entity_poly.pdbx_seq_one_letter_code
_entity_poly.pdbx_strand_id
1 'polypeptide(L)'
;MGSRRKFIESVGQVTTFSALALGTPFDVFSQFSDELNTTMKTFRIGIIGAENSHTAGFGKLFNTEKAFPGMVVKYVWGETEKFAKIAMEKGNIPEMVKDPNDMLGKIDGLIVDHRHGKFHLEPAIPFIEAGIPTFIDKPFCHRAKEGKDFLALARKHGTPVTSFSSIAHSYETADMKEQLKSMGTINQVIRSGRV
;
A
#
# COMPACT_ATOMS: atom_id res chain seq x y z
N MET A 1 5.70 17.87 -17.41
CA MET A 1 5.19 18.85 -16.40
C MET A 1 3.68 19.16 -16.57
N GLY A 2 2.82 18.18 -16.84
CA GLY A 2 1.41 18.39 -17.17
C GLY A 2 0.38 17.71 -16.28
N SER A 3 0.78 16.77 -15.43
CA SER A 3 -0.16 15.88 -14.73
C SER A 3 -0.71 16.42 -13.40
N ARG A 4 0.08 17.13 -12.61
CA ARG A 4 -0.36 17.68 -11.30
C ARG A 4 -1.33 18.86 -11.45
N ARG A 5 -1.16 19.67 -12.49
CA ARG A 5 -2.02 20.83 -12.72
C ARG A 5 -3.43 20.44 -13.16
N LYS A 6 -3.59 19.40 -13.98
CA LYS A 6 -4.89 18.85 -14.39
C LYS A 6 -5.65 18.20 -13.23
N PHE A 7 -4.94 17.58 -12.28
CA PHE A 7 -5.57 17.00 -11.09
C PHE A 7 -6.13 18.09 -10.17
N ILE A 8 -5.39 19.17 -9.96
CA ILE A 8 -5.84 20.30 -9.13
C ILE A 8 -6.99 21.07 -9.81
N GLU A 9 -6.97 21.20 -11.13
CA GLU A 9 -8.06 21.82 -11.88
C GLU A 9 -9.36 20.99 -11.86
N SER A 10 -9.28 19.66 -11.87
CA SER A 10 -10.47 18.78 -11.76
C SER A 10 -11.08 18.78 -10.35
N VAL A 11 -10.28 18.96 -9.30
CA VAL A 11 -10.77 19.10 -7.92
C VAL A 11 -11.36 20.50 -7.68
N GLY A 12 -10.84 21.53 -8.35
CA GLY A 12 -11.33 22.91 -8.25
C GLY A 12 -12.68 23.17 -8.95
N GLN A 13 -13.08 22.35 -9.90
CA GLN A 13 -14.37 22.51 -10.61
C GLN A 13 -15.58 21.93 -9.88
N VAL A 14 -15.36 21.12 -8.82
CA VAL A 14 -16.45 20.55 -7.99
C VAL A 14 -16.97 21.53 -6.94
N THR A 15 -16.27 22.66 -6.71
CA THR A 15 -16.62 23.60 -5.64
C THR A 15 -17.50 24.79 -6.04
N THR A 16 -18.05 24.84 -7.28
CA THR A 16 -18.89 25.95 -7.74
C THR A 16 -20.35 25.58 -8.03
N PHE A 17 -20.89 24.51 -7.45
CA PHE A 17 -22.33 24.33 -7.33
C PHE A 17 -22.80 24.71 -5.92
N SER A 18 -22.78 26.02 -5.68
CA SER A 18 -23.35 26.59 -4.45
C SER A 18 -24.82 26.86 -4.63
N ALA A 19 -25.63 26.23 -3.77
CA ALA A 19 -26.82 26.77 -3.14
C ALA A 19 -27.94 27.28 -4.04
N LEU A 20 -28.93 26.43 -4.22
CA LEU A 20 -30.35 26.78 -4.07
C LEU A 20 -31.21 25.52 -4.02
N ALA A 21 -31.26 24.85 -2.88
CA ALA A 21 -32.36 23.98 -2.51
C ALA A 21 -32.46 23.98 -0.98
N LEU A 22 -33.53 24.55 -0.48
CA LEU A 22 -33.96 24.48 0.92
C LEU A 22 -34.44 23.05 1.23
N GLY A 23 -33.48 22.13 1.35
CA GLY A 23 -33.64 20.78 1.91
C GLY A 23 -32.64 20.63 3.04
N THR A 24 -32.95 19.83 4.03
CA THR A 24 -32.12 19.68 5.23
C THR A 24 -30.69 19.29 4.85
N PRO A 25 -29.65 19.85 5.51
CA PRO A 25 -28.24 19.63 5.11
C PRO A 25 -27.76 18.17 5.16
N PHE A 26 -28.57 17.28 5.72
CA PHE A 26 -28.23 15.86 5.87
C PHE A 26 -28.51 15.04 4.60
N ASP A 27 -29.57 15.34 3.84
CA ASP A 27 -29.94 14.56 2.65
C ASP A 27 -29.03 14.83 1.43
N VAL A 28 -28.52 16.06 1.33
CA VAL A 28 -27.58 16.43 0.26
C VAL A 28 -26.23 15.78 0.46
N PHE A 29 -25.77 15.62 1.71
CA PHE A 29 -24.48 15.00 2.00
C PHE A 29 -24.52 13.47 1.79
N SER A 30 -25.65 12.82 2.06
CA SER A 30 -25.81 11.40 1.80
C SER A 30 -25.88 11.08 0.30
N GLN A 31 -26.57 11.90 -0.48
CA GLN A 31 -26.61 11.75 -1.95
C GLN A 31 -25.24 11.98 -2.60
N PHE A 32 -24.47 12.97 -2.13
CA PHE A 32 -23.10 13.19 -2.59
C PHE A 32 -22.15 12.04 -2.22
N SER A 33 -22.32 11.43 -1.05
CA SER A 33 -21.50 10.27 -0.66
C SER A 33 -21.83 9.03 -1.49
N ASP A 34 -23.08 8.85 -1.88
CA ASP A 34 -23.52 7.72 -2.72
C ASP A 34 -23.11 7.89 -4.19
N GLU A 35 -23.15 9.11 -4.75
CA GLU A 35 -22.64 9.39 -6.10
C GLU A 35 -21.11 9.29 -6.17
N LEU A 36 -20.36 9.72 -5.15
CA LEU A 36 -18.92 9.53 -5.07
C LEU A 36 -18.53 8.05 -4.96
N ASN A 37 -19.32 7.26 -4.25
CA ASN A 37 -19.11 5.82 -4.12
C ASN A 37 -19.42 5.04 -5.42
N THR A 38 -20.31 5.54 -6.27
CA THR A 38 -20.70 4.86 -7.53
C THR A 38 -19.73 5.09 -8.68
N THR A 39 -18.84 6.11 -8.60
CA THR A 39 -17.89 6.47 -9.66
C THR A 39 -16.44 6.12 -9.38
N MET A 40 -16.10 5.72 -8.16
CA MET A 40 -14.72 5.37 -7.82
C MET A 40 -14.41 3.93 -8.24
N LYS A 41 -13.64 3.79 -9.32
CA LYS A 41 -13.09 2.48 -9.72
C LYS A 41 -12.35 1.86 -8.55
N THR A 42 -12.73 0.64 -8.16
CA THR A 42 -12.05 -0.11 -7.11
C THR A 42 -10.58 -0.32 -7.45
N PHE A 43 -9.69 0.08 -6.53
CA PHE A 43 -8.25 -0.13 -6.64
C PHE A 43 -7.91 -1.55 -6.16
N ARG A 44 -7.45 -2.38 -7.08
CA ARG A 44 -7.19 -3.81 -6.85
C ARG A 44 -5.73 -4.01 -6.48
N ILE A 45 -5.48 -4.65 -5.36
CA ILE A 45 -4.15 -4.95 -4.84
C ILE A 45 -3.87 -6.44 -5.02
N GLY A 46 -2.67 -6.77 -5.50
CA GLY A 46 -2.10 -8.11 -5.46
C GLY A 46 -1.00 -8.20 -4.40
N ILE A 47 -0.87 -9.35 -3.76
CA ILE A 47 0.20 -9.60 -2.78
C ILE A 47 1.06 -10.77 -3.25
N ILE A 48 2.38 -10.59 -3.24
CA ILE A 48 3.38 -11.63 -3.43
C ILE A 48 4.05 -11.92 -2.09
N GLY A 49 3.89 -13.16 -1.61
CA GLY A 49 4.31 -13.63 -0.31
C GLY A 49 3.10 -13.96 0.59
N ALA A 50 3.18 -15.05 1.35
CA ALA A 50 2.10 -15.48 2.24
C ALA A 50 2.62 -16.18 3.51
N GLU A 51 3.90 -16.48 3.61
CA GLU A 51 4.52 -17.00 4.81
C GLU A 51 4.46 -15.99 5.97
N ASN A 52 4.52 -14.71 5.64
CA ASN A 52 4.47 -13.62 6.60
C ASN A 52 3.04 -13.35 7.09
N SER A 53 2.87 -13.11 8.39
CA SER A 53 1.57 -12.72 8.95
C SER A 53 1.05 -11.36 8.44
N HIS A 54 1.91 -10.52 7.89
CA HIS A 54 1.52 -9.22 7.34
C HIS A 54 0.56 -9.38 6.17
N THR A 55 0.70 -10.41 5.34
CA THR A 55 -0.21 -10.70 4.21
C THR A 55 -1.67 -10.80 4.67
N ALA A 56 -1.92 -11.61 5.71
CA ALA A 56 -3.25 -11.69 6.30
C ALA A 56 -3.67 -10.37 6.96
N GLY A 57 -2.73 -9.62 7.52
CA GLY A 57 -2.95 -8.28 8.09
C GLY A 57 -3.41 -7.29 7.03
N PHE A 58 -2.75 -7.23 5.88
CA PHE A 58 -3.18 -6.40 4.75
C PHE A 58 -4.57 -6.81 4.26
N GLY A 59 -4.82 -8.12 4.10
CA GLY A 59 -6.15 -8.62 3.73
C GLY A 59 -7.23 -8.14 4.71
N LYS A 60 -7.02 -8.25 6.02
CA LYS A 60 -7.95 -7.74 7.03
C LYS A 60 -8.17 -6.24 6.90
N LEU A 61 -7.10 -5.47 6.81
CA LEU A 61 -7.14 -4.00 6.75
C LEU A 61 -7.98 -3.50 5.57
N PHE A 62 -7.79 -4.07 4.39
CA PHE A 62 -8.47 -3.63 3.17
C PHE A 62 -9.84 -4.31 2.97
N ASN A 63 -9.95 -5.62 3.22
CA ASN A 63 -11.14 -6.39 2.83
C ASN A 63 -12.17 -6.53 3.97
N THR A 64 -11.70 -6.63 5.23
CA THR A 64 -12.60 -6.84 6.38
C THR A 64 -12.91 -5.53 7.09
N GLU A 65 -11.87 -4.79 7.48
CA GLU A 65 -12.00 -3.55 8.22
C GLU A 65 -12.36 -2.37 7.31
N LYS A 66 -12.09 -2.50 6.00
CA LYS A 66 -12.34 -1.48 4.98
C LYS A 66 -11.76 -0.11 5.37
N ALA A 67 -10.58 -0.13 6.00
CA ALA A 67 -9.92 1.08 6.47
C ALA A 67 -9.61 2.09 5.34
N PHE A 68 -9.57 1.60 4.09
CA PHE A 68 -9.38 2.41 2.90
C PHE A 68 -10.51 2.12 1.89
N PRO A 69 -11.59 2.90 1.91
CA PRO A 69 -12.72 2.72 0.99
C PRO A 69 -12.27 2.75 -0.47
N GLY A 70 -12.81 1.83 -1.27
CA GLY A 70 -12.44 1.72 -2.69
C GLY A 70 -11.15 0.94 -2.97
N MET A 71 -10.44 0.44 -1.95
CA MET A 71 -9.26 -0.42 -2.10
C MET A 71 -9.53 -1.84 -1.61
N VAL A 72 -9.09 -2.85 -2.36
CA VAL A 72 -9.26 -4.26 -1.99
C VAL A 72 -8.02 -5.08 -2.33
N VAL A 73 -7.64 -6.01 -1.47
CA VAL A 73 -6.69 -7.07 -1.81
C VAL A 73 -7.45 -8.15 -2.57
N LYS A 74 -7.16 -8.28 -3.86
CA LYS A 74 -7.89 -9.19 -4.75
C LYS A 74 -7.17 -10.52 -4.93
N TYR A 75 -5.84 -10.49 -5.00
CA TYR A 75 -5.01 -11.64 -5.33
C TYR A 75 -3.91 -11.85 -4.32
N VAL A 76 -3.56 -13.11 -4.07
CA VAL A 76 -2.36 -13.51 -3.33
C VAL A 76 -1.62 -14.62 -4.06
N TRP A 77 -0.32 -14.50 -4.11
CA TRP A 77 0.60 -15.60 -4.39
C TRP A 77 1.36 -15.94 -3.11
N GLY A 78 1.51 -17.23 -2.83
CA GLY A 78 2.26 -17.68 -1.66
C GLY A 78 3.38 -18.65 -2.04
N GLU A 79 4.43 -18.67 -1.25
CA GLU A 79 5.60 -19.55 -1.37
C GLU A 79 5.19 -21.03 -1.40
N THR A 80 4.05 -21.33 -0.81
CA THR A 80 3.37 -22.62 -0.88
C THR A 80 1.86 -22.38 -0.97
N GLU A 81 1.15 -23.32 -1.57
CA GLU A 81 -0.33 -23.30 -1.60
C GLU A 81 -0.93 -23.25 -0.19
N LYS A 82 -0.29 -23.91 0.78
CA LYS A 82 -0.72 -23.90 2.19
C LYS A 82 -0.67 -22.49 2.79
N PHE A 83 0.42 -21.75 2.57
CA PHE A 83 0.55 -20.39 3.07
C PHE A 83 -0.46 -19.45 2.40
N ALA A 84 -0.63 -19.56 1.08
CA ALA A 84 -1.61 -18.78 0.35
C ALA A 84 -3.04 -19.03 0.88
N LYS A 85 -3.45 -20.28 1.08
CA LYS A 85 -4.77 -20.62 1.65
C LYS A 85 -4.98 -20.04 3.04
N ILE A 86 -3.98 -20.11 3.90
CA ILE A 86 -4.04 -19.51 5.25
C ILE A 86 -4.19 -17.98 5.17
N ALA A 87 -3.45 -17.33 4.26
CA ALA A 87 -3.55 -15.89 4.06
C ALA A 87 -4.92 -15.48 3.50
N MET A 88 -5.46 -16.25 2.55
CA MET A 88 -6.80 -16.05 2.00
C MET A 88 -7.87 -16.12 3.10
N GLU A 89 -7.87 -17.19 3.89
CA GLU A 89 -8.84 -17.39 4.95
C GLU A 89 -8.77 -16.28 6.00
N LYS A 90 -7.57 -16.03 6.53
CA LYS A 90 -7.37 -15.04 7.61
C LYS A 90 -7.51 -13.59 7.15
N GLY A 91 -7.18 -13.30 5.89
CA GLY A 91 -7.19 -11.97 5.31
C GLY A 91 -8.43 -11.66 4.48
N ASN A 92 -9.36 -12.62 4.33
CA ASN A 92 -10.51 -12.50 3.44
C ASN A 92 -10.09 -12.11 2.00
N ILE A 93 -9.02 -12.77 1.47
CA ILE A 93 -8.50 -12.53 0.13
C ILE A 93 -9.17 -13.54 -0.81
N PRO A 94 -9.87 -13.10 -1.88
CA PRO A 94 -10.73 -13.99 -2.64
C PRO A 94 -10.01 -14.95 -3.58
N GLU A 95 -8.84 -14.59 -4.12
CA GLU A 95 -8.20 -15.35 -5.19
C GLU A 95 -6.73 -15.61 -4.93
N MET A 96 -6.29 -16.86 -5.17
CA MET A 96 -4.89 -17.26 -5.21
C MET A 96 -4.45 -17.44 -6.67
N VAL A 97 -3.26 -16.95 -6.99
CA VAL A 97 -2.60 -17.19 -8.28
C VAL A 97 -1.48 -18.21 -8.15
N LYS A 98 -1.19 -18.93 -9.24
CA LYS A 98 -0.10 -19.93 -9.28
C LYS A 98 1.24 -19.30 -9.63
N ASP A 99 1.24 -18.27 -10.45
CA ASP A 99 2.40 -17.46 -10.81
C ASP A 99 2.13 -16.00 -10.45
N PRO A 100 3.06 -15.29 -9.81
CA PRO A 100 2.90 -13.86 -9.55
C PRO A 100 2.52 -13.05 -10.80
N ASN A 101 3.09 -13.39 -11.96
CA ASN A 101 2.83 -12.70 -13.21
C ASN A 101 1.38 -12.83 -13.71
N ASP A 102 0.62 -13.81 -13.21
CA ASP A 102 -0.82 -13.93 -13.51
C ASP A 102 -1.63 -12.71 -13.02
N MET A 103 -1.05 -11.88 -12.16
CA MET A 103 -1.67 -10.64 -11.67
C MET A 103 -1.43 -9.44 -12.60
N LEU A 104 -0.50 -9.51 -13.57
CA LEU A 104 -0.24 -8.42 -14.52
C LEU A 104 -1.52 -8.08 -15.30
N GLY A 105 -1.82 -6.79 -15.42
CA GLY A 105 -3.04 -6.28 -16.05
C GLY A 105 -4.33 -6.48 -15.25
N LYS A 106 -4.29 -7.16 -14.09
CA LYS A 106 -5.44 -7.41 -13.23
C LYS A 106 -5.43 -6.60 -11.95
N ILE A 107 -4.31 -6.02 -11.57
CA ILE A 107 -4.12 -5.23 -10.35
C ILE A 107 -3.73 -3.79 -10.66
N ASP A 108 -4.00 -2.91 -9.73
CA ASP A 108 -3.70 -1.49 -9.80
C ASP A 108 -2.57 -1.11 -8.82
N GLY A 109 -2.20 -2.02 -7.91
CA GLY A 109 -1.08 -1.90 -6.98
C GLY A 109 -0.56 -3.26 -6.51
N LEU A 110 0.72 -3.34 -6.18
CA LEU A 110 1.40 -4.55 -5.70
C LEU A 110 1.93 -4.35 -4.28
N ILE A 111 1.79 -5.39 -3.46
CA ILE A 111 2.51 -5.54 -2.19
C ILE A 111 3.43 -6.76 -2.32
N VAL A 112 4.71 -6.62 -1.95
CA VAL A 112 5.63 -7.76 -1.82
C VAL A 112 5.96 -7.94 -0.36
N ASP A 113 5.65 -9.11 0.17
CA ASP A 113 5.63 -9.38 1.61
C ASP A 113 6.23 -10.76 1.96
N HIS A 114 7.32 -11.13 1.30
CA HIS A 114 8.10 -12.29 1.71
C HIS A 114 8.69 -12.09 3.12
N ARG A 115 8.87 -13.17 3.85
CA ARG A 115 9.50 -13.10 5.16
C ARG A 115 10.96 -12.64 5.10
N HIS A 116 11.65 -12.91 4.01
CA HIS A 116 13.07 -12.62 3.85
C HIS A 116 13.32 -11.66 2.69
N GLY A 117 13.96 -10.52 2.98
CA GLY A 117 14.23 -9.45 2.01
C GLY A 117 15.01 -9.83 0.75
N LYS A 118 15.67 -11.00 0.73
CA LYS A 118 16.31 -11.54 -0.46
C LYS A 118 15.31 -11.79 -1.60
N PHE A 119 14.05 -12.09 -1.26
CA PHE A 119 13.03 -12.47 -2.23
C PHE A 119 12.06 -11.32 -2.57
N HIS A 120 12.34 -10.10 -2.09
CA HIS A 120 11.41 -8.98 -2.27
C HIS A 120 11.46 -8.37 -3.66
N LEU A 121 12.66 -8.14 -4.19
CA LEU A 121 12.82 -7.26 -5.35
C LEU A 121 12.59 -7.96 -6.69
N GLU A 122 13.12 -9.17 -6.84
CA GLU A 122 13.06 -9.91 -8.10
C GLU A 122 11.64 -10.12 -8.63
N PRO A 123 10.67 -10.65 -7.83
CA PRO A 123 9.31 -10.87 -8.32
C PRO A 123 8.53 -9.58 -8.57
N ALA A 124 9.00 -8.44 -8.07
CA ALA A 124 8.38 -7.14 -8.33
C ALA A 124 8.80 -6.52 -9.68
N ILE A 125 9.90 -6.95 -10.28
CA ILE A 125 10.46 -6.36 -11.50
C ILE A 125 9.42 -6.23 -12.63
N PRO A 126 8.67 -7.28 -13.01
CA PRO A 126 7.69 -7.19 -14.09
C PRO A 126 6.59 -6.12 -13.82
N PHE A 127 6.22 -5.93 -12.56
CA PHE A 127 5.21 -4.96 -12.15
C PHE A 127 5.78 -3.53 -12.17
N ILE A 128 7.05 -3.36 -11.80
CA ILE A 128 7.76 -2.08 -11.92
C ILE A 128 7.83 -1.65 -13.39
N GLU A 129 8.18 -2.57 -14.28
CA GLU A 129 8.25 -2.33 -15.73
C GLU A 129 6.87 -2.01 -16.33
N ALA A 130 5.82 -2.62 -15.78
CA ALA A 130 4.42 -2.33 -16.13
C ALA A 130 3.85 -1.03 -15.53
N GLY A 131 4.64 -0.30 -14.73
CA GLY A 131 4.21 0.95 -14.12
C GLY A 131 3.27 0.78 -12.92
N ILE A 132 3.19 -0.41 -12.30
CA ILE A 132 2.30 -0.71 -11.19
C ILE A 132 2.93 -0.24 -9.87
N PRO A 133 2.32 0.73 -9.15
CA PRO A 133 2.79 1.18 -7.85
C PRO A 133 3.02 0.02 -6.89
N THR A 134 4.18 -0.01 -6.25
CA THR A 134 4.61 -1.18 -5.47
C THR A 134 5.03 -0.79 -4.06
N PHE A 135 4.48 -1.49 -3.07
CA PHE A 135 4.94 -1.50 -1.70
C PHE A 135 5.82 -2.74 -1.47
N ILE A 136 7.03 -2.53 -0.97
CA ILE A 136 7.94 -3.61 -0.55
C ILE A 136 7.99 -3.62 0.97
N ASP A 137 7.63 -4.74 1.60
CA ASP A 137 7.70 -4.86 3.05
C ASP A 137 9.14 -4.82 3.57
N LYS A 138 9.28 -4.64 4.87
CA LYS A 138 10.59 -4.63 5.54
C LYS A 138 11.15 -6.07 5.70
N PRO A 139 12.46 -6.24 5.54
CA PRO A 139 13.44 -5.28 5.04
C PRO A 139 13.32 -5.11 3.53
N PHE A 140 13.48 -3.88 3.05
CA PHE A 140 13.33 -3.53 1.61
C PHE A 140 14.11 -4.46 0.69
N CYS A 141 15.37 -4.77 1.04
CA CYS A 141 16.25 -5.64 0.28
C CYS A 141 17.25 -6.35 1.19
N HIS A 142 17.92 -7.37 0.65
CA HIS A 142 19.00 -8.06 1.34
C HIS A 142 20.36 -7.38 1.12
N ARG A 143 20.61 -6.81 -0.06
CA ARG A 143 21.86 -6.15 -0.43
C ARG A 143 21.62 -4.74 -0.94
N ALA A 144 22.39 -3.79 -0.47
CA ALA A 144 22.26 -2.38 -0.85
C ALA A 144 22.39 -2.14 -2.37
N LYS A 145 23.23 -2.91 -3.07
CA LYS A 145 23.38 -2.82 -4.53
C LYS A 145 22.07 -3.20 -5.23
N GLU A 146 21.47 -4.31 -4.86
CA GLU A 146 20.18 -4.77 -5.42
C GLU A 146 19.07 -3.72 -5.23
N GLY A 147 19.01 -3.13 -4.02
CA GLY A 147 18.06 -2.07 -3.74
C GLY A 147 18.28 -0.80 -4.59
N LYS A 148 19.55 -0.41 -4.80
CA LYS A 148 19.87 0.75 -5.67
C LYS A 148 19.50 0.49 -7.12
N ASP A 149 19.80 -0.69 -7.64
CA ASP A 149 19.50 -1.08 -9.02
C ASP A 149 17.97 -1.14 -9.24
N PHE A 150 17.23 -1.71 -8.30
CA PHE A 150 15.77 -1.75 -8.33
C PHE A 150 15.13 -0.36 -8.32
N LEU A 151 15.62 0.54 -7.45
CA LEU A 151 15.12 1.92 -7.42
C LEU A 151 15.49 2.71 -8.67
N ALA A 152 16.64 2.41 -9.30
CA ALA A 152 17.01 2.98 -10.59
C ALA A 152 16.05 2.51 -11.70
N LEU A 153 15.69 1.22 -11.71
CA LEU A 153 14.69 0.66 -12.62
C LEU A 153 13.32 1.31 -12.42
N ALA A 154 12.86 1.42 -11.18
CA ALA A 154 11.60 2.06 -10.85
C ALA A 154 11.54 3.52 -11.34
N ARG A 155 12.62 4.29 -11.15
CA ARG A 155 12.72 5.66 -11.68
C ARG A 155 12.69 5.70 -13.21
N LYS A 156 13.38 4.77 -13.88
CA LYS A 156 13.38 4.65 -15.34
C LYS A 156 11.98 4.48 -15.90
N HIS A 157 11.15 3.67 -15.22
CA HIS A 157 9.77 3.40 -15.64
C HIS A 157 8.75 4.39 -15.04
N GLY A 158 9.18 5.32 -14.19
CA GLY A 158 8.29 6.27 -13.52
C GLY A 158 7.36 5.61 -12.50
N THR A 159 7.70 4.39 -12.04
CA THR A 159 6.86 3.60 -11.17
C THR A 159 7.08 3.98 -9.70
N PRO A 160 6.03 4.36 -8.95
CA PRO A 160 6.14 4.64 -7.54
C PRO A 160 6.50 3.39 -6.73
N VAL A 161 7.51 3.51 -5.86
CA VAL A 161 7.90 2.46 -4.90
C VAL A 161 7.96 3.05 -3.52
N THR A 162 7.44 2.32 -2.53
CA THR A 162 7.52 2.68 -1.12
C THR A 162 7.86 1.46 -0.27
N SER A 163 8.47 1.71 0.89
CA SER A 163 8.77 0.70 1.90
C SER A 163 8.90 1.38 3.25
N PHE A 164 8.26 0.82 4.27
CA PHE A 164 8.41 1.31 5.65
C PHE A 164 8.06 0.23 6.66
N SER A 165 8.32 0.50 7.93
CA SER A 165 7.84 -0.28 9.06
C SER A 165 6.82 0.54 9.85
N SER A 166 5.76 -0.09 10.32
CA SER A 166 4.77 0.54 11.21
C SER A 166 5.43 1.20 12.43
N ILE A 167 6.53 0.63 12.93
CA ILE A 167 7.30 1.21 14.06
C ILE A 167 7.79 2.62 13.74
N ALA A 168 8.19 2.91 12.50
CA ALA A 168 8.68 4.23 12.13
C ALA A 168 7.60 5.32 12.19
N HIS A 169 6.34 4.92 12.15
CA HIS A 169 5.16 5.79 12.17
C HIS A 169 4.32 5.60 13.42
N SER A 170 4.78 4.82 14.40
CA SER A 170 4.06 4.65 15.66
C SER A 170 4.09 5.93 16.50
N TYR A 171 3.08 6.07 17.37
CA TYR A 171 2.98 7.21 18.29
C TYR A 171 4.23 7.32 19.18
N GLU A 172 4.72 6.19 19.67
CA GLU A 172 5.92 6.13 20.52
C GLU A 172 7.18 6.66 19.79
N THR A 173 7.30 6.35 18.50
CA THR A 173 8.42 6.85 17.69
C THR A 173 8.29 8.35 17.43
N ALA A 174 7.09 8.86 17.24
CA ALA A 174 6.84 10.28 17.07
C ALA A 174 7.17 11.06 18.38
N ASP A 175 6.69 10.56 19.51
CA ASP A 175 6.96 11.13 20.83
C ASP A 175 8.47 11.10 21.15
N MET A 176 9.15 9.99 20.90
CA MET A 176 10.60 9.88 21.06
C MET A 176 11.35 10.92 20.22
N LYS A 177 10.93 11.17 18.98
CA LYS A 177 11.54 12.21 18.14
C LYS A 177 11.44 13.61 18.74
N GLU A 178 10.30 13.94 19.36
CA GLU A 178 10.14 15.24 20.03
C GLU A 178 11.05 15.33 21.26
N GLN A 179 11.11 14.30 22.09
CA GLN A 179 11.98 14.26 23.26
C GLN A 179 13.47 14.40 22.88
N LEU A 180 13.89 13.77 21.79
CA LEU A 180 15.29 13.84 21.33
C LEU A 180 15.73 15.25 20.93
N LYS A 181 14.84 16.14 20.54
CA LYS A 181 15.17 17.53 20.18
C LYS A 181 15.78 18.32 21.34
N SER A 182 15.43 17.99 22.57
CA SER A 182 15.92 18.63 23.79
C SER A 182 17.17 17.97 24.37
N MET A 183 17.59 16.81 23.88
CA MET A 183 18.67 16.01 24.50
C MET A 183 20.07 16.37 24.02
N GLY A 184 20.24 17.29 23.05
CA GLY A 184 21.54 17.66 22.49
C GLY A 184 22.14 16.55 21.61
N THR A 185 23.48 16.40 21.67
CA THR A 185 24.20 15.41 20.85
C THR A 185 23.97 13.99 21.37
N ILE A 186 23.43 13.11 20.53
CA ILE A 186 23.19 11.70 20.87
C ILE A 186 24.41 10.89 20.45
N ASN A 187 25.13 10.32 21.44
CA ASN A 187 26.28 9.49 21.18
C ASN A 187 25.99 8.00 21.09
N GLN A 188 24.89 7.54 21.70
CA GLN A 188 24.53 6.15 21.70
C GLN A 188 23.01 5.96 21.83
N VAL A 189 22.45 5.01 21.08
CA VAL A 189 21.07 4.56 21.20
C VAL A 189 21.08 3.05 21.44
N ILE A 190 20.45 2.60 22.53
CA ILE A 190 20.27 1.19 22.84
C ILE A 190 18.79 0.87 22.76
N ARG A 191 18.44 -0.09 21.92
CA ARG A 191 17.07 -0.65 21.83
C ARG A 191 17.06 -2.09 22.32
N SER A 192 16.30 -2.34 23.36
CA SER A 192 15.98 -3.70 23.80
C SER A 192 14.58 -4.10 23.31
N GLY A 193 14.39 -5.36 22.96
CA GLY A 193 13.11 -5.89 22.55
C GLY A 193 13.02 -7.38 22.92
N ARG A 194 11.81 -7.91 23.05
CA ARG A 194 11.65 -9.37 23.17
C ARG A 194 11.96 -9.99 21.80
N VAL A 195 12.80 -11.02 21.82
CA VAL A 195 13.10 -11.89 20.67
C VAL A 195 11.95 -12.89 20.52
#